data_7cd451a090676963cc3dd61fee54b0ea
#
_entry.id   7cd451a090676963cc3dd61fee54b0ea
#
_cell.length_a   1.000
_cell.length_b   1.000
_cell.length_c   1.000
_cell.angle_alpha   90.00
_cell.angle_beta   90.00
_cell.angle_gamma   90.00
#
_symmetry.space_group_name_H-M   'P 1'
#
loop_
_entity.id
_entity.type
_entity.pdbx_description
1 polymer ?
#
loop_
_entity_poly.entity_id
_entity_poly.type
_entity_poly.pdbx_seq_one_letter_code
_entity_poly.pdbx_strand_id
1 'polypeptide(L)'
;VLAGGADQVGDPTQCHAVAIDGRAPEYDGGIVTRVDCVPFSVVVNNDGHRFYDEGEDVWPKRYAIWGRLVAKQPNQVAYAIIDSKSKDLFMPTVFSATVTDSLDDMAQQLGLPKDQFLATVKEFNKSCQDGDFYPTELDGLRTSGTTPEKTNWARPIDTPPFFGYELRPGVTFTYLGFRVGHDAKVSFGDVPSENVWAAGEIMAGSILGEGYLAGFGMTIGTVFGRIAGSGAGAYAKSGA
;
A
#
# COMPACT_ATOMS: atom_id res chain seq x y z
N VAL A 1 21.44 -12.47 17.01
CA VAL A 1 22.23 -11.41 16.35
C VAL A 1 21.97 -10.07 17.06
N LEU A 2 20.72 -9.59 17.22
CA LEU A 2 20.42 -8.36 17.99
C LEU A 2 20.87 -8.48 19.46
N ALA A 3 20.57 -9.58 20.13
CA ALA A 3 21.04 -9.83 21.50
C ALA A 3 22.57 -9.89 21.61
N GLY A 4 23.30 -10.09 20.50
CA GLY A 4 24.75 -10.03 20.39
C GLY A 4 25.29 -8.65 20.08
N GLY A 5 24.44 -7.60 20.04
CA GLY A 5 24.87 -6.22 19.84
C GLY A 5 24.92 -5.75 18.38
N ALA A 6 24.23 -6.46 17.45
CA ALA A 6 24.16 -5.98 16.07
C ALA A 6 23.40 -4.66 15.99
N ASP A 7 23.90 -3.75 15.15
CA ASP A 7 23.30 -2.45 14.93
C ASP A 7 21.97 -2.58 14.22
N GLN A 8 20.95 -1.89 14.72
CA GLN A 8 19.63 -1.79 14.13
C GLN A 8 19.51 -0.51 13.29
N VAL A 9 18.80 -0.59 12.16
CA VAL A 9 18.54 0.54 11.28
C VAL A 9 17.11 0.50 10.74
N GLY A 10 16.62 1.66 10.36
CA GLY A 10 15.27 1.85 9.84
C GLY A 10 14.33 2.46 10.87
N ASP A 11 13.17 2.90 10.38
CA ASP A 11 12.12 3.50 11.19
C ASP A 11 11.10 2.41 11.59
N PRO A 12 10.92 2.12 12.91
CA PRO A 12 9.97 1.10 13.37
C PRO A 12 8.51 1.45 13.07
N THR A 13 8.20 2.70 12.70
CA THR A 13 6.85 3.13 12.33
C THR A 13 6.56 2.97 10.83
N GLN A 14 7.58 2.61 10.04
CA GLN A 14 7.48 2.45 8.59
C GLN A 14 7.46 0.97 8.18
N CYS A 15 6.62 0.67 7.19
CA CYS A 15 6.46 -0.68 6.68
C CYS A 15 5.87 -0.68 5.26
N HIS A 16 6.07 -1.77 4.55
CA HIS A 16 5.28 -2.11 3.40
C HIS A 16 3.92 -2.63 3.91
N ALA A 17 2.91 -1.78 3.86
CA ALA A 17 1.57 -2.13 4.28
C ALA A 17 0.55 -1.73 3.21
N VAL A 18 -0.25 -2.69 2.79
CA VAL A 18 -1.21 -2.56 1.69
C VAL A 18 -2.64 -2.57 2.20
N ALA A 19 -3.57 -2.02 1.43
CA ALA A 19 -4.98 -2.18 1.68
C ALA A 19 -5.40 -3.59 1.19
N ILE A 20 -5.83 -4.44 2.10
CA ILE A 20 -6.35 -5.79 1.80
C ILE A 20 -7.86 -5.83 1.96
N ASP A 21 -8.51 -6.81 1.33
CA ASP A 21 -9.94 -7.06 1.52
C ASP A 21 -10.24 -7.39 2.99
N GLY A 22 -11.30 -6.80 3.53
CA GLY A 22 -11.69 -6.95 4.93
C GLY A 22 -12.01 -8.39 5.37
N ARG A 23 -12.21 -9.30 4.41
CA ARG A 23 -12.45 -10.73 4.63
C ARG A 23 -11.17 -11.57 4.60
N ALA A 24 -10.02 -10.95 4.33
CA ALA A 24 -8.73 -11.63 4.39
C ALA A 24 -8.45 -12.15 5.81
N PRO A 25 -7.64 -13.22 5.95
CA PRO A 25 -7.19 -13.68 7.27
C PRO A 25 -6.51 -12.57 8.08
N GLU A 26 -6.62 -12.61 9.40
CA GLU A 26 -6.16 -11.55 10.32
C GLU A 26 -4.69 -11.14 10.12
N TYR A 27 -3.82 -12.09 9.78
CA TYR A 27 -2.38 -11.86 9.59
C TYR A 27 -1.94 -11.98 8.12
N ASP A 28 -2.84 -11.68 7.19
CA ASP A 28 -2.51 -11.71 5.76
C ASP A 28 -1.61 -10.51 5.38
N GLY A 29 -0.54 -10.81 4.65
CA GLY A 29 0.44 -9.82 4.18
C GLY A 29 0.03 -9.09 2.90
N GLY A 30 -1.10 -9.43 2.29
CA GLY A 30 -1.64 -8.74 1.12
C GLY A 30 -0.99 -9.09 -0.21
N ILE A 31 -0.45 -10.29 -0.37
CA ILE A 31 0.15 -10.70 -1.66
C ILE A 31 -0.94 -10.91 -2.73
N VAL A 32 -2.04 -11.59 -2.37
CA VAL A 32 -3.16 -11.86 -3.28
C VAL A 32 -4.46 -11.19 -2.85
N THR A 33 -4.57 -10.78 -1.61
CA THR A 33 -5.78 -10.17 -1.02
C THR A 33 -5.81 -8.64 -1.13
N ARG A 34 -4.74 -8.05 -1.67
CA ARG A 34 -4.65 -6.62 -1.94
C ARG A 34 -5.76 -6.16 -2.88
N VAL A 35 -6.33 -5.01 -2.60
CA VAL A 35 -7.37 -4.38 -3.43
C VAL A 35 -6.74 -3.24 -4.23
N ASP A 36 -6.62 -3.44 -5.53
CA ASP A 36 -5.89 -2.53 -6.43
C ASP A 36 -6.78 -1.50 -7.13
N CYS A 37 -8.06 -1.39 -6.77
CA CYS A 37 -8.98 -0.42 -7.36
C CYS A 37 -8.83 1.01 -6.80
N VAL A 38 -8.05 1.20 -5.76
CA VAL A 38 -7.90 2.48 -5.04
C VAL A 38 -7.70 3.68 -5.96
N PRO A 39 -6.80 3.68 -6.96
CA PRO A 39 -6.60 4.86 -7.82
C PRO A 39 -7.86 5.28 -8.58
N PHE A 40 -8.74 4.34 -8.88
CA PHE A 40 -9.96 4.57 -9.66
C PHE A 40 -11.22 4.68 -8.81
N SER A 41 -11.05 4.69 -7.48
CA SER A 41 -12.15 4.70 -6.50
C SER A 41 -12.29 6.04 -5.78
N VAL A 42 -13.36 6.17 -5.03
CA VAL A 42 -13.48 7.04 -3.87
C VAL A 42 -13.28 6.17 -2.63
N VAL A 43 -12.29 6.51 -1.79
CA VAL A 43 -12.05 5.77 -0.56
C VAL A 43 -12.55 6.58 0.64
N VAL A 44 -13.48 5.99 1.39
CA VAL A 44 -14.03 6.57 2.61
C VAL A 44 -13.69 5.73 3.84
N ASN A 45 -13.53 6.39 4.99
CA ASN A 45 -13.41 5.71 6.26
C ASN A 45 -14.77 5.24 6.79
N ASN A 46 -14.77 4.64 7.98
CA ASN A 46 -15.99 4.13 8.62
C ASN A 46 -17.03 5.22 8.96
N ASP A 47 -16.61 6.49 9.01
CA ASP A 47 -17.50 7.64 9.23
C ASP A 47 -18.02 8.25 7.92
N GLY A 48 -17.69 7.66 6.77
CA GLY A 48 -18.12 8.10 5.44
C GLY A 48 -17.31 9.25 4.83
N HIS A 49 -16.14 9.59 5.38
CA HIS A 49 -15.29 10.67 4.91
C HIS A 49 -14.08 10.17 4.10
N ARG A 50 -13.73 10.86 3.02
CA ARG A 50 -12.43 10.69 2.36
C ARG A 50 -11.32 11.21 3.26
N PHE A 51 -10.14 10.60 3.19
CA PHE A 51 -9.03 10.93 4.09
C PHE A 51 -7.66 11.05 3.40
N TYR A 52 -7.56 10.71 2.13
CA TYR A 52 -6.31 10.79 1.37
C TYR A 52 -6.58 10.98 -0.12
N ASP A 53 -5.56 11.37 -0.88
CA ASP A 53 -5.57 11.45 -2.33
C ASP A 53 -5.35 10.06 -2.94
N GLU A 54 -6.39 9.45 -3.49
CA GLU A 54 -6.31 8.14 -4.12
C GLU A 54 -5.50 8.16 -5.43
N GLY A 55 -5.35 9.34 -6.02
CA GLY A 55 -4.67 9.59 -7.29
C GLY A 55 -3.29 10.23 -7.17
N GLU A 56 -2.65 10.24 -6.02
CA GLU A 56 -1.39 10.99 -5.75
C GLU A 56 -0.25 10.65 -6.71
N ASP A 57 -0.07 9.40 -7.08
CA ASP A 57 0.99 8.93 -8.00
C ASP A 57 0.60 7.57 -8.58
N VAL A 58 1.39 7.06 -9.51
CA VAL A 58 1.19 5.72 -10.09
C VAL A 58 1.17 4.64 -9.02
N TRP A 59 0.21 3.72 -9.15
CA TRP A 59 -0.08 2.70 -8.13
C TRP A 59 1.14 1.89 -7.66
N PRO A 60 2.08 1.47 -8.54
CA PRO A 60 3.30 0.77 -8.12
C PRO A 60 4.17 1.51 -7.09
N LYS A 61 4.01 2.83 -6.95
CA LYS A 61 4.71 3.62 -5.93
C LYS A 61 3.86 3.88 -4.67
N ARG A 62 2.53 3.71 -4.74
CA ARG A 62 1.62 4.14 -3.66
C ARG A 62 0.88 3.01 -2.96
N TYR A 63 0.69 1.86 -3.57
CA TYR A 63 -0.08 0.77 -2.97
C TYR A 63 0.43 0.36 -1.57
N ALA A 64 1.72 0.46 -1.33
CA ALA A 64 2.36 0.01 -0.08
C ALA A 64 2.23 1.01 1.10
N ILE A 65 1.61 2.17 0.90
CA ILE A 65 1.29 3.10 2.00
C ILE A 65 -0.16 2.96 2.47
N TRP A 66 -1.02 2.38 1.65
CA TRP A 66 -2.47 2.38 1.90
C TRP A 66 -2.87 1.57 3.13
N GLY A 67 -2.15 0.49 3.47
CA GLY A 67 -2.38 -0.22 4.72
C GLY A 67 -2.18 0.68 5.95
N ARG A 68 -1.14 1.54 5.95
CA ARG A 68 -0.89 2.50 7.04
C ARG A 68 -1.93 3.62 7.08
N LEU A 69 -2.40 4.07 5.91
CA LEU A 69 -3.47 5.07 5.82
C LEU A 69 -4.78 4.53 6.39
N VAL A 70 -5.14 3.29 6.06
CA VAL A 70 -6.31 2.60 6.62
C VAL A 70 -6.14 2.35 8.12
N ALA A 71 -4.94 1.95 8.59
CA ALA A 71 -4.67 1.74 10.01
C ALA A 71 -4.87 2.98 10.88
N LYS A 72 -4.82 4.19 10.29
CA LYS A 72 -5.08 5.46 10.99
C LYS A 72 -6.57 5.83 11.02
N GLN A 73 -7.43 5.10 10.32
CA GLN A 73 -8.86 5.40 10.29
C GLN A 73 -9.60 4.74 11.46
N PRO A 74 -10.79 5.22 11.82
CA PRO A 74 -11.63 4.60 12.84
C PRO A 74 -11.81 3.10 12.58
N ASN A 75 -11.62 2.29 13.61
CA ASN A 75 -11.67 0.82 13.57
C ASN A 75 -10.65 0.17 12.60
N GLN A 76 -9.70 0.94 12.04
CA GLN A 76 -8.74 0.49 11.03
C GLN A 76 -9.45 -0.09 9.78
N VAL A 77 -10.54 0.54 9.38
CA VAL A 77 -11.36 0.13 8.25
C VAL A 77 -11.57 1.32 7.31
N ALA A 78 -11.57 1.04 6.02
CA ALA A 78 -11.99 1.95 4.96
C ALA A 78 -12.78 1.18 3.89
N TYR A 79 -13.36 1.89 2.95
CA TYR A 79 -14.15 1.32 1.87
C TYR A 79 -13.78 2.00 0.56
N ALA A 80 -13.36 1.20 -0.43
CA ALA A 80 -13.13 1.67 -1.79
C ALA A 80 -14.39 1.46 -2.62
N ILE A 81 -14.91 2.53 -3.20
CA ILE A 81 -16.13 2.52 -4.01
C ILE A 81 -15.80 2.91 -5.43
N ILE A 82 -16.14 2.06 -6.38
CA ILE A 82 -16.07 2.31 -7.82
C ILE A 82 -17.44 2.11 -8.47
N ASP A 83 -17.56 2.59 -9.68
CA ASP A 83 -18.70 2.27 -10.54
C ASP A 83 -18.29 1.37 -11.72
N SER A 84 -19.23 1.06 -12.60
CA SER A 84 -19.02 0.16 -13.73
C SER A 84 -17.95 0.63 -14.71
N LYS A 85 -17.67 1.94 -14.79
CA LYS A 85 -16.61 2.51 -15.66
C LYS A 85 -15.20 2.10 -15.25
N SER A 86 -15.01 1.67 -13.99
CA SER A 86 -13.70 1.36 -13.43
C SER A 86 -13.48 -0.13 -13.14
N LYS A 87 -14.50 -0.97 -13.29
CA LYS A 87 -14.49 -2.38 -12.87
C LYS A 87 -13.31 -3.21 -13.41
N ASP A 88 -12.89 -2.96 -14.64
CA ASP A 88 -11.88 -3.79 -15.32
C ASP A 88 -10.53 -3.08 -15.48
N LEU A 89 -10.29 -1.98 -14.72
CA LEU A 89 -9.07 -1.17 -14.82
C LEU A 89 -7.96 -1.59 -13.85
N PHE A 90 -8.18 -2.60 -13.03
CA PHE A 90 -7.23 -3.05 -12.00
C PHE A 90 -7.21 -4.59 -11.95
N MET A 91 -6.25 -5.13 -11.20
CA MET A 91 -6.12 -6.59 -11.05
C MET A 91 -7.36 -7.19 -10.35
N PRO A 92 -7.88 -8.32 -10.84
CA PRO A 92 -9.03 -8.98 -10.21
C PRO A 92 -8.78 -9.26 -8.73
N THR A 93 -9.80 -9.02 -7.91
CA THR A 93 -9.75 -9.32 -6.47
C THR A 93 -10.07 -10.78 -6.20
N VAL A 94 -9.48 -11.35 -5.14
CA VAL A 94 -9.77 -12.74 -4.68
C VAL A 94 -11.21 -12.84 -4.16
N PHE A 95 -11.68 -11.80 -3.48
CA PHE A 95 -13.05 -11.74 -2.97
C PHE A 95 -13.89 -10.83 -3.87
N SER A 96 -15.11 -11.25 -4.16
CA SER A 96 -16.04 -10.45 -4.96
C SER A 96 -16.43 -9.16 -4.24
N ALA A 97 -16.61 -8.08 -4.97
CA ALA A 97 -17.15 -6.84 -4.42
C ALA A 97 -18.56 -7.03 -3.87
N THR A 98 -18.96 -6.16 -2.95
CA THR A 98 -20.38 -5.85 -2.72
C THR A 98 -20.88 -5.10 -3.95
N VAL A 99 -21.96 -5.56 -4.57
CA VAL A 99 -22.51 -4.99 -5.82
C VAL A 99 -23.91 -4.48 -5.60
N THR A 100 -24.19 -3.23 -6.01
CA THR A 100 -25.49 -2.61 -5.88
C THR A 100 -25.82 -1.73 -7.08
N ASP A 101 -27.12 -1.48 -7.31
CA ASP A 101 -27.58 -0.58 -8.36
C ASP A 101 -27.73 0.87 -7.87
N SER A 102 -27.59 1.10 -6.55
CA SER A 102 -27.63 2.43 -5.96
C SER A 102 -26.57 2.63 -4.89
N LEU A 103 -26.15 3.88 -4.70
CA LEU A 103 -25.22 4.25 -3.60
C LEU A 103 -25.92 4.20 -2.24
N ASP A 104 -27.24 4.33 -2.18
CA ASP A 104 -28.06 4.13 -0.98
C ASP A 104 -27.96 2.70 -0.47
N ASP A 105 -28.14 1.72 -1.35
CA ASP A 105 -28.00 0.31 -1.02
C ASP A 105 -26.54 -0.05 -0.68
N MET A 106 -25.58 0.59 -1.36
CA MET A 106 -24.15 0.43 -1.03
C MET A 106 -23.85 0.86 0.40
N ALA A 107 -24.33 2.03 0.81
CA ALA A 107 -24.17 2.50 2.19
C ALA A 107 -24.78 1.51 3.20
N GLN A 108 -25.97 0.99 2.92
CA GLN A 108 -26.65 0.03 3.78
C GLN A 108 -25.89 -1.29 3.89
N GLN A 109 -25.43 -1.85 2.76
CA GLN A 109 -24.73 -3.15 2.75
C GLN A 109 -23.35 -3.10 3.39
N LEU A 110 -22.66 -1.96 3.29
CA LEU A 110 -21.34 -1.74 3.90
C LEU A 110 -21.45 -1.21 5.34
N GLY A 111 -22.65 -0.91 5.84
CA GLY A 111 -22.83 -0.36 7.19
C GLY A 111 -22.31 1.07 7.36
N LEU A 112 -22.22 1.84 6.27
CA LEU A 112 -21.77 3.22 6.28
C LEU A 112 -22.86 4.18 6.77
N PRO A 113 -22.50 5.31 7.41
CA PRO A 113 -23.42 6.40 7.71
C PRO A 113 -23.98 6.98 6.41
N LYS A 114 -25.20 6.58 6.03
CA LYS A 114 -25.79 6.81 4.72
C LYS A 114 -25.70 8.26 4.27
N ASP A 115 -26.21 9.18 5.08
CA ASP A 115 -26.30 10.60 4.71
C ASP A 115 -24.90 11.21 4.49
N GLN A 116 -23.95 10.87 5.35
CA GLN A 116 -22.57 11.33 5.22
C GLN A 116 -21.88 10.74 4.00
N PHE A 117 -22.01 9.44 3.78
CA PHE A 117 -21.42 8.77 2.61
C PHE A 117 -21.96 9.35 1.30
N LEU A 118 -23.29 9.52 1.19
CA LEU A 118 -23.90 10.12 0.01
C LEU A 118 -23.49 11.57 -0.21
N ALA A 119 -23.36 12.35 0.87
CA ALA A 119 -22.84 13.73 0.79
C ALA A 119 -21.40 13.75 0.28
N THR A 120 -20.55 12.86 0.79
CA THR A 120 -19.13 12.75 0.35
C THR A 120 -19.03 12.39 -1.13
N VAL A 121 -19.77 11.38 -1.61
CA VAL A 121 -19.73 10.99 -3.03
C VAL A 121 -20.32 12.09 -3.91
N LYS A 122 -21.38 12.75 -3.49
CA LYS A 122 -22.00 13.89 -4.22
C LYS A 122 -21.04 15.06 -4.34
N GLU A 123 -20.33 15.41 -3.25
CA GLU A 123 -19.30 16.47 -3.25
C GLU A 123 -18.14 16.09 -4.19
N PHE A 124 -17.64 14.87 -4.10
CA PHE A 124 -16.62 14.35 -4.98
C PHE A 124 -17.04 14.46 -6.46
N ASN A 125 -18.21 13.93 -6.81
CA ASN A 125 -18.73 13.94 -8.18
C ASN A 125 -18.85 15.36 -8.74
N LYS A 126 -19.32 16.31 -7.92
CA LYS A 126 -19.46 17.72 -8.32
C LYS A 126 -18.10 18.40 -8.53
N SER A 127 -17.06 17.97 -7.85
CA SER A 127 -15.74 18.58 -7.88
C SER A 127 -14.82 18.01 -8.97
N CYS A 128 -15.20 16.89 -9.60
CA CYS A 128 -14.47 16.35 -10.75
C CYS A 128 -14.40 17.37 -11.87
N GLN A 129 -13.20 17.55 -12.42
CA GLN A 129 -12.98 18.43 -13.54
C GLN A 129 -13.11 17.65 -14.86
N ASP A 130 -13.45 18.34 -15.94
CA ASP A 130 -13.46 17.77 -17.28
C ASP A 130 -12.04 17.54 -17.78
N GLY A 131 -11.83 16.45 -18.50
CA GLY A 131 -10.53 16.10 -19.07
C GLY A 131 -10.51 14.68 -19.64
N ASP A 132 -9.37 14.33 -20.23
CA ASP A 132 -9.15 13.01 -20.78
C ASP A 132 -8.68 12.04 -19.68
N PHE A 133 -9.15 10.81 -19.76
CA PHE A 133 -8.82 9.77 -18.80
C PHE A 133 -7.82 8.77 -19.38
N TYR A 134 -6.66 8.62 -18.72
CA TYR A 134 -5.60 7.68 -19.09
C TYR A 134 -5.23 6.81 -17.91
N PRO A 135 -5.73 5.55 -17.81
CA PRO A 135 -5.56 4.71 -16.61
C PRO A 135 -4.12 4.28 -16.35
N THR A 136 -3.22 4.38 -17.31
CA THR A 136 -1.83 3.88 -17.25
C THR A 136 -0.78 4.94 -16.97
N GLU A 137 -1.18 6.21 -16.92
CA GLU A 137 -0.28 7.36 -16.68
C GLU A 137 -0.97 8.42 -15.82
N LEU A 138 -0.19 9.33 -15.24
CA LEU A 138 -0.73 10.46 -14.48
C LEU A 138 -1.45 11.41 -15.46
N ASP A 139 -2.78 11.39 -15.44
CA ASP A 139 -3.61 12.10 -16.42
C ASP A 139 -3.97 13.54 -15.99
N GLY A 140 -3.74 13.89 -14.72
CA GLY A 140 -4.12 15.19 -14.18
C GLY A 140 -5.64 15.41 -14.07
N LEU A 141 -6.45 14.38 -14.35
CA LEU A 141 -7.90 14.44 -14.19
C LEU A 141 -8.24 14.44 -12.71
N ARG A 142 -8.54 15.61 -12.18
CA ARG A 142 -8.57 15.88 -10.74
C ARG A 142 -9.89 16.41 -10.24
N THR A 143 -10.05 16.42 -8.92
CA THR A 143 -11.09 17.22 -8.26
C THR A 143 -10.56 18.63 -7.96
N SER A 144 -11.46 19.58 -7.76
CA SER A 144 -11.13 20.94 -7.31
C SER A 144 -12.08 21.41 -6.22
N GLY A 145 -11.52 21.93 -5.13
CA GLY A 145 -12.28 22.50 -4.01
C GLY A 145 -12.79 21.47 -2.99
N THR A 146 -12.26 20.24 -3.00
CA THR A 146 -12.49 19.22 -1.96
C THR A 146 -11.26 19.06 -1.07
N THR A 147 -11.44 18.50 0.12
CA THR A 147 -10.33 18.14 1.02
C THR A 147 -10.51 16.70 1.51
N PRO A 148 -9.59 15.79 1.17
CA PRO A 148 -8.46 15.97 0.24
C PRO A 148 -8.90 16.13 -1.23
N GLU A 149 -8.12 16.83 -2.03
CA GLU A 149 -8.26 16.76 -3.49
C GLU A 149 -7.78 15.38 -3.97
N LYS A 150 -8.33 14.91 -5.10
CA LYS A 150 -7.81 13.78 -5.86
C LYS A 150 -7.10 14.32 -7.09
N THR A 151 -5.82 13.97 -7.29
CA THR A 151 -4.96 14.65 -8.28
C THR A 151 -4.94 13.99 -9.65
N ASN A 152 -5.29 12.70 -9.74
CA ASN A 152 -5.40 11.97 -11.01
C ASN A 152 -6.59 11.01 -10.97
N TRP A 153 -7.08 10.62 -12.13
CA TRP A 153 -8.15 9.64 -12.36
C TRP A 153 -9.46 9.97 -11.65
N ALA A 154 -9.73 11.24 -11.41
CA ALA A 154 -10.94 11.68 -10.73
C ALA A 154 -12.12 11.70 -11.71
N ARG A 155 -12.86 10.59 -11.78
CA ARG A 155 -14.13 10.51 -12.52
C ARG A 155 -15.29 10.41 -11.54
N PRO A 156 -16.45 11.02 -11.85
CA PRO A 156 -17.65 10.85 -11.04
C PRO A 156 -17.99 9.37 -10.83
N ILE A 157 -18.45 9.01 -9.64
CA ILE A 157 -18.99 7.69 -9.31
C ILE A 157 -20.51 7.79 -9.49
N ASP A 158 -21.01 7.52 -10.70
CA ASP A 158 -22.40 7.83 -11.11
C ASP A 158 -23.03 6.79 -12.03
N THR A 159 -22.28 5.76 -12.45
CA THR A 159 -22.74 4.77 -13.43
C THR A 159 -22.89 3.38 -12.79
N PRO A 160 -24.12 2.95 -12.50
CA PRO A 160 -24.35 1.62 -11.91
C PRO A 160 -23.97 0.48 -12.88
N PRO A 161 -23.74 -0.75 -12.38
CA PRO A 161 -23.69 -1.10 -10.95
C PRO A 161 -22.48 -0.51 -10.25
N PHE A 162 -22.62 -0.27 -8.94
CA PHE A 162 -21.55 0.16 -8.05
C PHE A 162 -20.90 -1.04 -7.38
N PHE A 163 -19.60 -0.93 -7.09
CA PHE A 163 -18.81 -1.99 -6.45
C PHE A 163 -18.11 -1.42 -5.22
N GLY A 164 -18.30 -2.07 -4.08
CA GLY A 164 -17.71 -1.70 -2.82
C GLY A 164 -16.79 -2.78 -2.26
N TYR A 165 -15.65 -2.37 -1.74
CA TYR A 165 -14.67 -3.25 -1.09
C TYR A 165 -14.35 -2.70 0.29
N GLU A 166 -14.57 -3.49 1.35
CA GLU A 166 -14.02 -3.19 2.68
C GLU A 166 -12.50 -3.37 2.63
N LEU A 167 -11.79 -2.41 3.19
CA LEU A 167 -10.32 -2.38 3.23
C LEU A 167 -9.83 -2.47 4.67
N ARG A 168 -8.80 -3.29 4.90
CA ARG A 168 -8.06 -3.39 6.16
C ARG A 168 -6.56 -3.29 5.91
N PRO A 169 -5.73 -2.97 6.94
CA PRO A 169 -4.29 -2.97 6.79
C PRO A 169 -3.75 -4.40 6.69
N GLY A 170 -2.94 -4.67 5.65
CA GLY A 170 -2.14 -5.88 5.53
C GLY A 170 -0.66 -5.52 5.55
N VAL A 171 0.09 -5.99 6.55
CA VAL A 171 1.53 -5.71 6.67
C VAL A 171 2.32 -6.82 6.01
N THR A 172 3.02 -6.50 4.92
CA THR A 172 3.86 -7.45 4.21
C THR A 172 5.21 -7.61 4.94
N PHE A 173 5.88 -6.50 5.28
CA PHE A 173 7.12 -6.48 6.06
C PHE A 173 7.41 -5.07 6.60
N THR A 174 8.26 -5.01 7.63
CA THR A 174 8.71 -3.76 8.24
C THR A 174 9.98 -3.23 7.57
N TYR A 175 10.25 -1.91 7.70
CA TYR A 175 11.52 -1.32 7.26
C TYR A 175 12.57 -1.30 8.37
N LEU A 176 12.37 -2.03 9.44
CA LEU A 176 13.33 -2.19 10.52
C LEU A 176 14.20 -3.43 10.28
N GLY A 177 15.51 -3.31 10.44
CA GLY A 177 16.41 -4.43 10.22
C GLY A 177 17.82 -4.22 10.74
N PHE A 178 18.74 -5.09 10.32
CA PHE A 178 20.16 -4.94 10.60
C PHE A 178 20.79 -3.88 9.70
N ARG A 179 21.70 -3.10 10.27
CA ARG A 179 22.59 -2.27 9.47
C ARG A 179 23.59 -3.15 8.74
N VAL A 180 23.64 -3.01 7.42
CA VAL A 180 24.63 -3.69 6.58
C VAL A 180 25.37 -2.69 5.69
N GLY A 181 26.63 -3.01 5.37
CA GLY A 181 27.40 -2.30 4.36
C GLY A 181 27.07 -2.74 2.93
N HIS A 182 27.72 -2.14 1.93
CA HIS A 182 27.59 -2.53 0.52
C HIS A 182 28.05 -3.98 0.25
N ASP A 183 28.85 -4.55 1.14
CA ASP A 183 29.32 -5.94 1.13
C ASP A 183 28.37 -6.90 1.87
N ALA A 184 27.20 -6.41 2.30
CA ALA A 184 26.17 -7.11 3.06
C ALA A 184 26.63 -7.60 4.45
N LYS A 185 27.76 -7.14 4.97
CA LYS A 185 28.21 -7.46 6.33
C LYS A 185 27.39 -6.71 7.35
N VAL A 186 26.96 -7.41 8.41
CA VAL A 186 26.24 -6.83 9.55
C VAL A 186 27.20 -6.01 10.41
N SER A 187 26.78 -4.82 10.83
CA SER A 187 27.56 -3.95 11.73
C SER A 187 27.28 -4.25 13.20
N PHE A 188 28.33 -4.13 14.04
CA PHE A 188 28.29 -4.20 15.49
C PHE A 188 29.05 -2.98 16.06
N GLY A 189 28.32 -1.99 16.61
CA GLY A 189 28.92 -0.74 17.07
C GLY A 189 29.66 0.01 15.95
N ASP A 190 29.04 0.15 14.79
CA ASP A 190 29.56 0.75 13.55
C ASP A 190 30.75 -0.01 12.90
N VAL A 191 31.13 -1.18 13.43
CA VAL A 191 32.19 -2.03 12.86
C VAL A 191 31.55 -3.18 12.07
N PRO A 192 31.88 -3.35 10.76
CA PRO A 192 31.42 -4.50 9.99
C PRO A 192 31.92 -5.81 10.56
N SER A 193 31.04 -6.80 10.69
CA SER A 193 31.40 -8.16 11.11
C SER A 193 32.37 -8.81 10.12
N GLU A 194 33.26 -9.64 10.62
CA GLU A 194 34.13 -10.43 9.76
C GLU A 194 33.39 -11.61 9.10
N ASN A 195 32.38 -12.19 9.79
CA ASN A 195 31.78 -13.50 9.47
C ASN A 195 30.25 -13.54 9.53
N VAL A 196 29.56 -12.38 9.60
CA VAL A 196 28.09 -12.32 9.60
C VAL A 196 27.59 -11.42 8.47
N TRP A 197 26.78 -11.99 7.59
CA TRP A 197 26.12 -11.28 6.50
C TRP A 197 24.61 -11.33 6.66
N ALA A 198 23.91 -10.32 6.14
CA ALA A 198 22.46 -10.31 6.06
C ALA A 198 21.96 -9.77 4.72
N ALA A 199 20.87 -10.34 4.22
CA ALA A 199 20.25 -9.95 2.96
C ALA A 199 18.72 -10.09 3.02
N GLY A 200 18.01 -9.40 2.13
CA GLY A 200 16.56 -9.43 2.06
C GLY A 200 15.89 -8.53 3.08
N GLU A 201 14.70 -8.90 3.52
CA GLU A 201 13.87 -8.07 4.39
C GLU A 201 14.55 -7.69 5.71
N ILE A 202 15.37 -8.58 6.25
CA ILE A 202 16.07 -8.36 7.52
C ILE A 202 17.08 -7.19 7.48
N MET A 203 17.42 -6.71 6.29
CA MET A 203 18.29 -5.53 6.10
C MET A 203 17.56 -4.37 5.38
N ALA A 204 16.25 -4.49 5.19
CA ALA A 204 15.47 -3.54 4.40
C ALA A 204 15.60 -2.09 4.91
N GLY A 205 15.71 -1.87 6.22
CA GLY A 205 15.93 -0.56 6.81
C GLY A 205 17.24 0.14 6.43
N SER A 206 18.22 -0.57 5.86
CA SER A 206 19.42 0.04 5.28
C SER A 206 19.15 0.75 3.94
N ILE A 207 17.98 0.52 3.32
CA ILE A 207 17.64 1.02 1.98
C ILE A 207 16.28 1.73 1.97
N LEU A 208 15.26 1.14 2.62
CA LEU A 208 13.90 1.66 2.65
C LEU A 208 13.70 2.57 3.86
N GLY A 209 13.14 3.75 3.60
CA GLY A 209 12.75 4.72 4.64
C GLY A 209 11.25 4.99 4.61
N GLU A 210 10.77 5.74 3.62
CA GLU A 210 9.37 6.09 3.44
C GLU A 210 8.86 5.62 2.08
N GLY A 211 7.76 4.86 2.08
CA GLY A 211 7.17 4.35 0.85
C GLY A 211 7.93 3.14 0.27
N TYR A 212 7.47 2.70 -0.89
CA TYR A 212 7.97 1.49 -1.54
C TYR A 212 7.67 1.53 -3.04
N LEU A 213 8.62 1.07 -3.84
CA LEU A 213 8.39 0.82 -5.26
C LEU A 213 8.23 -0.68 -5.50
N ALA A 214 7.21 -1.07 -6.26
CA ALA A 214 6.93 -2.46 -6.59
C ALA A 214 8.17 -3.17 -7.17
N GLY A 215 8.46 -4.36 -6.63
CA GLY A 215 9.64 -5.16 -7.00
C GLY A 215 10.91 -4.88 -6.19
N PHE A 216 10.94 -3.81 -5.40
CA PHE A 216 12.15 -3.39 -4.69
C PHE A 216 12.60 -4.43 -3.64
N GLY A 217 11.67 -5.07 -2.92
CA GLY A 217 12.00 -6.14 -1.96
C GLY A 217 12.69 -7.33 -2.62
N MET A 218 12.20 -7.77 -3.79
CA MET A 218 12.85 -8.83 -4.57
C MET A 218 14.23 -8.40 -5.06
N THR A 219 14.39 -7.15 -5.48
CA THR A 219 15.69 -6.60 -5.90
C THR A 219 16.69 -6.59 -4.76
N ILE A 220 16.31 -6.10 -3.57
CA ILE A 220 17.13 -6.14 -2.35
C ILE A 220 17.55 -7.58 -2.06
N GLY A 221 16.60 -8.51 -2.01
CA GLY A 221 16.87 -9.93 -1.73
C GLY A 221 17.83 -10.56 -2.74
N THR A 222 17.65 -10.29 -4.02
CA THR A 222 18.49 -10.86 -5.10
C THR A 222 19.90 -10.28 -5.09
N VAL A 223 20.02 -8.96 -5.05
CA VAL A 223 21.33 -8.28 -5.11
C VAL A 223 22.15 -8.57 -3.87
N PHE A 224 21.61 -8.28 -2.70
CA PHE A 224 22.32 -8.48 -1.45
C PHE A 224 22.48 -9.96 -1.08
N GLY A 225 21.54 -10.82 -1.48
CA GLY A 225 21.71 -12.28 -1.33
C GLY A 225 22.90 -12.82 -2.10
N ARG A 226 23.12 -12.33 -3.32
CA ARG A 226 24.31 -12.68 -4.12
C ARG A 226 25.60 -12.16 -3.48
N ILE A 227 25.60 -10.90 -3.00
CA ILE A 227 26.78 -10.29 -2.34
C ILE A 227 27.10 -11.05 -1.07
N ALA A 228 26.11 -11.26 -0.18
CA ALA A 228 26.27 -11.98 1.08
C ALA A 228 26.78 -13.41 0.87
N GLY A 229 26.18 -14.14 -0.06
CA GLY A 229 26.57 -15.51 -0.39
C GLY A 229 28.00 -15.61 -0.93
N SER A 230 28.41 -14.66 -1.79
CA SER A 230 29.79 -14.60 -2.32
C SER A 230 30.79 -14.28 -1.20
N GLY A 231 30.46 -13.31 -0.32
CA GLY A 231 31.31 -12.93 0.82
C GLY A 231 31.50 -14.07 1.82
N ALA A 232 30.39 -14.69 2.23
CA ALA A 232 30.41 -15.84 3.14
C ALA A 232 31.15 -17.04 2.56
N GLY A 233 30.99 -17.34 1.28
CA GLY A 233 31.70 -18.40 0.58
C GLY A 233 33.21 -18.15 0.47
N ALA A 234 33.63 -16.91 0.25
CA ALA A 234 35.06 -16.53 0.24
C ALA A 234 35.66 -16.67 1.64
N TYR A 235 34.96 -16.20 2.68
CA TYR A 235 35.40 -16.31 4.07
C TYR A 235 35.59 -17.80 4.48
N ALA A 236 34.61 -18.65 4.20
CA ALA A 236 34.69 -20.06 4.52
C ALA A 236 35.88 -20.79 3.85
N LYS A 237 36.26 -20.35 2.63
CA LYS A 237 37.42 -20.90 1.91
C LYS A 237 38.78 -20.40 2.43
N SER A 238 38.81 -19.27 3.11
CA SER A 238 40.06 -18.72 3.67
C SER A 238 40.51 -19.45 4.92
N GLY A 239 39.69 -20.33 5.51
CA GLY A 239 40.00 -21.09 6.71
C GLY A 239 40.00 -20.25 7.99
N ALA A 240 39.41 -19.05 7.95
CA ALA A 240 39.28 -18.14 9.06
C ALA A 240 38.16 -18.52 9.99
#